data_7950ec3aee1b87a2c1fe1892e48f323c
#
_entry.id   7950ec3aee1b87a2c1fe1892e48f323c
#
_cell.length_a   1.000
_cell.length_b   1.000
_cell.length_c   1.000
_cell.angle_alpha   90.00
_cell.angle_beta   90.00
_cell.angle_gamma   90.00
#
_symmetry.space_group_name_H-M   'P 1'
#
loop_
_entity.id
_entity.type
_entity.pdbx_description
1 polymer ?
#
loop_
_entity_poly.entity_id
_entity_poly.type
_entity_poly.pdbx_seq_one_letter_code
_entity_poly.pdbx_strand_id
1 'polypeptide(L)'
;TACNIATQAIAQIASSQYGGQSISLAHLAPFVQISREKFIKQVAEEFKATGIDAGEDKIKEVAELRVRDEIKRGVQMIQYQVITLMTTNGQAPFVTVFMYLDEVPEGQTREDLALVIEEVLKQRIQGVKNEKGVWITPAFPKLIYVLEEDNIREDSKYWNLTQLAAKCTAKRMVPDYISEKIMKKLKVDKFGEGHCFPCMGCRSFLTPYNDPENDNKPKYYGRFNQGVVTLNLVDVACSSGKDMDKFWKILDERLELCKRALMCRHYRLKGTPSDVAPILWQNGALARLKKGETIDKLLYGDRKSTRLNSSHGKLS
;
A
#
# COMPACT_ATOMS: atom_id res chain seq x y z
N THR A 1 -8.81 2.63 -17.73
CA THR A 1 -8.42 4.05 -17.45
C THR A 1 -7.97 4.20 -16.00
N ALA A 2 -8.75 3.83 -14.98
CA ALA A 2 -8.41 4.00 -13.55
C ALA A 2 -7.04 3.39 -13.18
N CYS A 3 -6.77 2.15 -13.60
CA CYS A 3 -5.50 1.47 -13.35
C CYS A 3 -4.30 2.23 -13.94
N ASN A 4 -4.45 2.80 -15.14
CA ASN A 4 -3.40 3.59 -15.77
C ASN A 4 -3.13 4.90 -14.99
N ILE A 5 -4.18 5.59 -14.57
CA ILE A 5 -4.04 6.80 -13.73
C ILE A 5 -3.37 6.45 -12.40
N ALA A 6 -3.77 5.35 -11.76
CA ALA A 6 -3.16 4.89 -10.51
C ALA A 6 -1.65 4.65 -10.66
N THR A 7 -1.22 4.00 -11.75
CA THR A 7 0.21 3.74 -11.97
C THR A 7 1.00 5.01 -12.31
N GLN A 8 0.41 5.97 -13.02
CA GLN A 8 1.05 7.29 -13.24
C GLN A 8 1.18 8.06 -11.93
N ALA A 9 0.15 8.04 -11.08
CA ALA A 9 0.23 8.63 -9.73
C ALA A 9 1.34 7.97 -8.89
N ILE A 10 1.44 6.64 -8.91
CA ILE A 10 2.51 5.89 -8.25
C ILE A 10 3.89 6.37 -8.71
N ALA A 11 4.11 6.50 -10.02
CA ALA A 11 5.38 6.93 -10.59
C ALA A 11 5.73 8.37 -10.16
N GLN A 12 4.76 9.28 -10.20
CA GLN A 12 4.94 10.67 -9.77
C GLN A 12 5.26 10.78 -8.27
N ILE A 13 4.54 10.03 -7.44
CA ILE A 13 4.79 9.98 -6.00
C ILE A 13 6.19 9.43 -5.73
N ALA A 14 6.55 8.32 -6.36
CA ALA A 14 7.88 7.71 -6.22
C ALA A 14 9.02 8.62 -6.69
N SER A 15 8.76 9.48 -7.69
CA SER A 15 9.71 10.50 -8.15
C SER A 15 9.86 11.68 -7.20
N SER A 16 8.87 11.93 -6.36
CA SER A 16 8.81 13.09 -5.45
C SER A 16 9.19 12.77 -4.00
N GLN A 17 9.35 11.49 -3.68
CA GLN A 17 9.72 11.05 -2.32
C GLN A 17 10.79 9.95 -2.37
N TYR A 18 11.52 9.81 -1.26
CA TYR A 18 12.44 8.70 -1.06
C TYR A 18 11.77 7.62 -0.21
N GLY A 19 11.95 6.36 -0.61
CA GLY A 19 11.39 5.19 0.09
C GLY A 19 10.13 4.63 -0.55
N GLY A 20 9.50 3.68 0.16
CA GLY A 20 8.33 2.96 -0.33
C GLY A 20 7.03 3.72 -0.15
N GLN A 21 6.06 3.37 -0.97
CA GLN A 21 4.67 3.80 -0.85
C GLN A 21 3.75 2.60 -0.76
N SER A 22 2.69 2.74 0.02
CA SER A 22 1.65 1.72 0.14
C SER A 22 0.34 2.25 -0.43
N ILE A 23 -0.28 1.44 -1.27
CA ILE A 23 -1.58 1.72 -1.88
C ILE A 23 -2.56 0.62 -1.53
N SER A 24 -3.85 0.96 -1.42
CA SER A 24 -4.91 -0.02 -1.24
C SER A 24 -5.64 -0.30 -2.54
N LEU A 25 -6.01 -1.56 -2.76
CA LEU A 25 -6.89 -1.96 -3.88
C LEU A 25 -8.33 -1.48 -3.68
N ALA A 26 -8.73 -1.15 -2.44
CA ALA A 26 -10.04 -0.60 -2.15
C ALA A 26 -10.36 0.64 -3.00
N HIS A 27 -9.34 1.45 -3.33
CA HIS A 27 -9.50 2.60 -4.21
C HIS A 27 -9.88 2.26 -5.66
N LEU A 28 -9.64 1.03 -6.10
CA LEU A 28 -10.01 0.58 -7.46
C LEU A 28 -11.39 -0.06 -7.52
N ALA A 29 -11.90 -0.59 -6.41
CA ALA A 29 -13.16 -1.31 -6.36
C ALA A 29 -14.38 -0.51 -6.90
N PRO A 30 -14.58 0.78 -6.56
CA PRO A 30 -15.71 1.54 -7.08
C PRO A 30 -15.73 1.68 -8.61
N PHE A 31 -14.57 1.64 -9.26
CA PHE A 31 -14.47 1.73 -10.72
C PHE A 31 -14.94 0.47 -11.45
N VAL A 32 -15.00 -0.67 -10.74
CA VAL A 32 -15.54 -1.92 -11.30
C VAL A 32 -17.03 -1.76 -11.58
N GLN A 33 -17.78 -1.13 -10.66
CA GLN A 33 -19.21 -0.86 -10.85
C GLN A 33 -19.45 0.08 -12.05
N ILE A 34 -18.63 1.11 -12.21
CA ILE A 34 -18.71 2.01 -13.37
C ILE A 34 -18.49 1.24 -14.68
N SER A 35 -17.53 0.32 -14.70
CA SER A 35 -17.29 -0.55 -15.87
C SER A 35 -18.46 -1.49 -16.13
N ARG A 36 -19.06 -2.05 -15.06
CA ARG A 36 -20.25 -2.93 -15.17
C ARG A 36 -21.42 -2.21 -15.81
N GLU A 37 -21.77 -1.02 -15.34
CA GLU A 37 -22.85 -0.20 -15.90
C GLU A 37 -22.60 0.14 -17.37
N LYS A 38 -21.37 0.48 -17.71
CA LYS A 38 -20.96 0.72 -19.10
C LYS A 38 -21.17 -0.51 -19.97
N PHE A 39 -20.72 -1.68 -19.51
CA PHE A 39 -20.83 -2.91 -20.29
C PHE A 39 -22.28 -3.39 -20.42
N ILE A 40 -23.11 -3.21 -19.42
CA ILE A 40 -24.55 -3.51 -19.51
C ILE A 40 -25.18 -2.70 -20.67
N LYS A 41 -24.89 -1.40 -20.73
CA LYS A 41 -25.40 -0.54 -21.83
C LYS A 41 -24.86 -0.98 -23.18
N GLN A 42 -23.55 -1.22 -23.29
CA GLN A 42 -22.95 -1.64 -24.56
C GLN A 42 -23.48 -2.97 -25.05
N VAL A 43 -23.63 -3.97 -24.19
CA VAL A 43 -24.16 -5.30 -24.53
C VAL A 43 -25.63 -5.19 -24.98
N ALA A 44 -26.45 -4.38 -24.29
CA ALA A 44 -27.83 -4.14 -24.65
C ALA A 44 -27.96 -3.50 -26.07
N GLU A 45 -27.12 -2.49 -26.34
CA GLU A 45 -27.08 -1.83 -27.66
C GLU A 45 -26.61 -2.79 -28.76
N GLU A 46 -25.61 -3.62 -28.52
CA GLU A 46 -25.13 -4.62 -29.49
C GLU A 46 -26.17 -5.68 -29.80
N PHE A 47 -26.87 -6.23 -28.80
CA PHE A 47 -27.93 -7.19 -29.01
C PHE A 47 -29.09 -6.57 -29.82
N LYS A 48 -29.47 -5.35 -29.47
CA LYS A 48 -30.48 -4.60 -30.26
C LYS A 48 -30.05 -4.37 -31.70
N ALA A 49 -28.81 -3.98 -31.93
CA ALA A 49 -28.27 -3.73 -33.27
C ALA A 49 -28.16 -5.00 -34.13
N THR A 50 -27.97 -6.16 -33.50
CA THR A 50 -27.89 -7.47 -34.17
C THR A 50 -29.24 -8.17 -34.27
N GLY A 51 -30.33 -7.55 -33.79
CA GLY A 51 -31.67 -8.13 -33.80
C GLY A 51 -31.86 -9.31 -32.85
N ILE A 52 -30.99 -9.46 -31.87
CA ILE A 52 -31.08 -10.50 -30.83
C ILE A 52 -31.92 -9.96 -29.67
N ASP A 53 -33.07 -10.58 -29.44
CA ASP A 53 -33.88 -10.31 -28.25
C ASP A 53 -33.33 -11.09 -27.05
N ALA A 54 -32.45 -10.42 -26.29
CA ALA A 54 -31.85 -10.99 -25.10
C ALA A 54 -32.49 -10.37 -23.86
N GLY A 55 -32.96 -11.24 -22.95
CA GLY A 55 -33.44 -10.80 -21.64
C GLY A 55 -32.35 -10.15 -20.80
N GLU A 56 -32.77 -9.37 -19.79
CA GLU A 56 -31.85 -8.63 -18.90
C GLU A 56 -30.77 -9.50 -18.25
N ASP A 57 -31.11 -10.74 -17.86
CA ASP A 57 -30.18 -11.66 -17.23
C ASP A 57 -29.04 -12.05 -18.16
N LYS A 58 -29.34 -12.26 -19.45
CA LYS A 58 -28.31 -12.57 -20.44
C LYS A 58 -27.40 -11.38 -20.72
N ILE A 59 -27.96 -10.17 -20.75
CA ILE A 59 -27.19 -8.92 -20.88
C ILE A 59 -26.23 -8.78 -19.68
N LYS A 60 -26.71 -8.98 -18.46
CA LYS A 60 -25.90 -8.93 -17.24
C LYS A 60 -24.80 -9.98 -17.23
N GLU A 61 -25.10 -11.21 -17.62
CA GLU A 61 -24.12 -12.30 -17.70
C GLU A 61 -22.96 -11.94 -18.64
N VAL A 62 -23.29 -11.48 -19.85
CA VAL A 62 -22.28 -11.09 -20.85
C VAL A 62 -21.49 -9.86 -20.38
N ALA A 63 -22.15 -8.89 -19.76
CA ALA A 63 -21.50 -7.72 -19.19
C ALA A 63 -20.50 -8.12 -18.09
N GLU A 64 -20.85 -9.05 -17.20
CA GLU A 64 -19.98 -9.52 -16.12
C GLU A 64 -18.73 -10.25 -16.65
N LEU A 65 -18.85 -11.01 -17.73
CA LEU A 65 -17.68 -11.59 -18.41
C LEU A 65 -16.71 -10.51 -18.91
N ARG A 66 -17.24 -9.41 -19.45
CA ARG A 66 -16.44 -8.25 -19.89
C ARG A 66 -15.81 -7.50 -18.72
N VAL A 67 -16.52 -7.36 -17.60
CA VAL A 67 -15.99 -6.78 -16.37
C VAL A 67 -14.78 -7.57 -15.88
N ARG A 68 -14.89 -8.90 -15.84
CA ARG A 68 -13.77 -9.78 -15.44
C ARG A 68 -12.57 -9.65 -16.37
N ASP A 69 -12.79 -9.55 -17.67
CA ASP A 69 -11.72 -9.34 -18.65
C ASP A 69 -11.08 -7.93 -18.48
N GLU A 70 -11.87 -6.89 -18.21
CA GLU A 70 -11.35 -5.55 -17.94
C GLU A 70 -10.53 -5.52 -16.63
N ILE A 71 -10.96 -6.18 -15.56
CA ILE A 71 -10.19 -6.34 -14.31
C ILE A 71 -8.86 -7.01 -14.63
N LYS A 72 -8.87 -8.12 -15.38
CA LYS A 72 -7.67 -8.85 -15.78
C LYS A 72 -6.67 -7.96 -16.52
N ARG A 73 -7.14 -7.21 -17.52
CA ARG A 73 -6.30 -6.27 -18.28
C ARG A 73 -5.79 -5.12 -17.40
N GLY A 74 -6.64 -4.61 -16.51
CA GLY A 74 -6.28 -3.54 -15.58
C GLY A 74 -5.18 -3.95 -14.59
N VAL A 75 -5.31 -5.13 -14.00
CA VAL A 75 -4.30 -5.70 -13.09
C VAL A 75 -2.99 -6.00 -13.83
N GLN A 76 -3.08 -6.55 -15.04
CA GLN A 76 -1.90 -6.79 -15.88
C GLN A 76 -1.17 -5.49 -16.21
N MET A 77 -1.91 -4.42 -16.51
CA MET A 77 -1.34 -3.09 -16.75
C MET A 77 -0.61 -2.56 -15.52
N ILE A 78 -1.22 -2.63 -14.33
CA ILE A 78 -0.56 -2.20 -13.08
C ILE A 78 0.73 -2.99 -12.87
N GLN A 79 0.68 -4.31 -12.97
CA GLN A 79 1.83 -5.17 -12.76
C GLN A 79 2.96 -4.85 -13.75
N TYR A 80 2.64 -4.69 -15.03
CA TYR A 80 3.61 -4.36 -16.07
C TYR A 80 4.21 -2.97 -15.86
N GLN A 81 3.39 -1.96 -15.63
CA GLN A 81 3.86 -0.59 -15.46
C GLN A 81 4.72 -0.42 -14.20
N VAL A 82 4.33 -1.02 -13.07
CA VAL A 82 5.15 -0.96 -11.85
C VAL A 82 6.56 -1.54 -12.04
N ILE A 83 6.71 -2.53 -12.91
CA ILE A 83 8.01 -3.17 -13.19
C ILE A 83 8.82 -2.36 -14.20
N THR A 84 8.16 -1.73 -15.15
CA THR A 84 8.83 -1.04 -16.29
C THR A 84 9.01 0.45 -16.07
N LEU A 85 8.22 1.07 -15.20
CA LEU A 85 8.36 2.48 -14.86
C LEU A 85 9.63 2.73 -14.06
N MET A 86 10.34 3.77 -14.43
CA MET A 86 11.45 4.31 -13.65
C MET A 86 11.05 5.68 -13.09
N THR A 87 11.46 5.94 -11.85
CA THR A 87 11.36 7.27 -11.25
C THR A 87 12.38 8.21 -11.85
N THR A 88 12.21 9.51 -11.66
CA THR A 88 13.22 10.51 -12.05
C THR A 88 14.58 10.27 -11.39
N ASN A 89 14.62 9.54 -10.28
CA ASN A 89 15.84 9.15 -9.58
C ASN A 89 16.48 7.86 -10.13
N GLY A 90 15.96 7.30 -11.23
CA GLY A 90 16.48 6.09 -11.84
C GLY A 90 16.18 4.79 -11.08
N GLN A 91 15.19 4.80 -10.21
CA GLN A 91 14.76 3.63 -9.42
C GLN A 91 13.39 3.12 -9.87
N ALA A 92 13.14 1.82 -9.76
CA ALA A 92 11.80 1.28 -9.87
C ALA A 92 10.95 1.74 -8.69
N PRO A 93 9.64 2.02 -8.87
CA PRO A 93 8.76 2.38 -7.77
C PRO A 93 8.71 1.29 -6.70
N PHE A 94 9.06 1.62 -5.47
CA PHE A 94 8.97 0.71 -4.33
C PHE A 94 7.54 0.72 -3.79
N VAL A 95 6.68 -0.12 -4.35
CA VAL A 95 5.23 -0.14 -4.10
C VAL A 95 4.83 -1.35 -3.28
N THR A 96 3.98 -1.12 -2.30
CA THR A 96 3.26 -2.15 -1.56
C THR A 96 1.77 -2.04 -1.85
N VAL A 97 1.15 -3.14 -2.23
CA VAL A 97 -0.29 -3.26 -2.48
C VAL A 97 -0.96 -3.92 -1.29
N PHE A 98 -1.94 -3.24 -0.73
CA PHE A 98 -2.71 -3.68 0.42
C PHE A 98 -4.04 -4.28 -0.02
N MET A 99 -4.31 -5.50 0.40
CA MET A 99 -5.47 -6.31 0.06
C MET A 99 -6.26 -6.58 1.33
N TYR A 100 -7.28 -5.75 1.58
CA TYR A 100 -8.09 -5.76 2.80
C TYR A 100 -9.55 -5.54 2.44
N LEU A 101 -10.41 -6.54 2.72
CA LEU A 101 -11.83 -6.52 2.32
C LEU A 101 -12.65 -5.57 3.17
N ASP A 102 -12.41 -5.54 4.50
CA ASP A 102 -13.14 -4.68 5.44
C ASP A 102 -12.79 -3.19 5.31
N GLU A 103 -11.90 -2.82 4.36
CA GLU A 103 -11.63 -1.42 4.00
C GLU A 103 -12.79 -0.77 3.24
N VAL A 104 -13.69 -1.58 2.69
CA VAL A 104 -14.92 -1.13 2.02
C VAL A 104 -16.15 -1.74 2.70
N PRO A 105 -17.30 -1.04 2.67
CA PRO A 105 -18.54 -1.55 3.24
C PRO A 105 -18.97 -2.85 2.56
N GLU A 106 -19.75 -3.67 3.27
CA GLU A 106 -20.38 -4.84 2.69
C GLU A 106 -21.24 -4.49 1.48
N GLY A 107 -21.39 -5.46 0.56
CA GLY A 107 -22.18 -5.32 -0.66
C GLY A 107 -21.33 -5.41 -1.91
N GLN A 108 -21.84 -4.86 -3.01
CA GLN A 108 -21.22 -5.00 -4.34
C GLN A 108 -19.77 -4.51 -4.41
N THR A 109 -19.45 -3.42 -3.71
CA THR A 109 -18.07 -2.89 -3.72
C THR A 109 -17.08 -3.87 -3.09
N ARG A 110 -17.47 -4.59 -2.04
CA ARG A 110 -16.62 -5.64 -1.41
C ARG A 110 -16.46 -6.85 -2.33
N GLU A 111 -17.52 -7.26 -3.02
CA GLU A 111 -17.45 -8.31 -4.03
C GLU A 111 -16.49 -7.90 -5.17
N ASP A 112 -16.60 -6.67 -5.63
CA ASP A 112 -15.74 -6.14 -6.68
C ASP A 112 -14.27 -6.04 -6.22
N LEU A 113 -14.02 -5.66 -4.97
CA LEU A 113 -12.69 -5.70 -4.37
C LEU A 113 -12.15 -7.12 -4.32
N ALA A 114 -12.98 -8.09 -3.94
CA ALA A 114 -12.61 -9.50 -3.92
C ALA A 114 -12.18 -10.01 -5.31
N LEU A 115 -12.89 -9.61 -6.37
CA LEU A 115 -12.52 -9.93 -7.76
C LEU A 115 -11.17 -9.33 -8.16
N VAL A 116 -10.90 -8.08 -7.76
CA VAL A 116 -9.61 -7.43 -8.02
C VAL A 116 -8.48 -8.13 -7.27
N ILE A 117 -8.68 -8.48 -5.99
CA ILE A 117 -7.70 -9.22 -5.17
C ILE A 117 -7.42 -10.59 -5.79
N GLU A 118 -8.47 -11.31 -6.19
CA GLU A 118 -8.36 -12.62 -6.83
C GLU A 118 -7.47 -12.55 -8.07
N GLU A 119 -7.71 -11.57 -8.93
CA GLU A 119 -6.94 -11.40 -10.16
C GLU A 119 -5.48 -11.00 -9.89
N VAL A 120 -5.22 -10.13 -8.90
CA VAL A 120 -3.87 -9.78 -8.48
C VAL A 120 -3.09 -11.02 -8.04
N LEU A 121 -3.71 -11.90 -7.25
CA LEU A 121 -3.11 -13.15 -6.79
C LEU A 121 -2.86 -14.12 -7.96
N LYS A 122 -3.83 -14.29 -8.86
CA LYS A 122 -3.68 -15.13 -10.07
C LYS A 122 -2.52 -14.70 -10.93
N GLN A 123 -2.42 -13.42 -11.21
CA GLN A 123 -1.33 -12.88 -12.03
C GLN A 123 0.02 -12.94 -11.32
N ARG A 124 0.05 -12.79 -10.00
CA ARG A 124 1.27 -12.99 -9.22
C ARG A 124 1.74 -14.45 -9.30
N ILE A 125 0.81 -15.41 -9.21
CA ILE A 125 1.12 -16.84 -9.38
C ILE A 125 1.72 -17.11 -10.77
N GLN A 126 1.16 -16.50 -11.81
CA GLN A 126 1.67 -16.60 -13.17
C GLN A 126 3.07 -16.00 -13.29
N GLY A 127 3.30 -14.81 -12.72
CA GLY A 127 4.53 -14.04 -12.86
C GLY A 127 4.55 -13.17 -14.12
N VAL A 128 5.73 -12.72 -14.50
CA VAL A 128 5.98 -11.94 -15.73
C VAL A 128 7.04 -12.61 -16.57
N LYS A 129 6.96 -12.46 -17.89
CA LYS A 129 7.99 -12.94 -18.78
C LYS A 129 9.14 -11.92 -18.86
N ASN A 130 10.36 -12.39 -18.72
CA ASN A 130 11.56 -11.61 -19.01
C ASN A 130 11.84 -11.56 -20.54
N GLU A 131 12.88 -10.87 -20.94
CA GLU A 131 13.31 -10.74 -22.34
C GLU A 131 13.56 -12.09 -23.02
N LYS A 132 13.95 -13.12 -22.25
CA LYS A 132 14.18 -14.49 -22.74
C LYS A 132 12.92 -15.34 -22.77
N GLY A 133 11.75 -14.76 -22.50
CA GLY A 133 10.46 -15.47 -22.44
C GLY A 133 10.26 -16.35 -21.21
N VAL A 134 11.15 -16.28 -20.22
CA VAL A 134 11.07 -17.07 -18.98
C VAL A 134 10.16 -16.34 -17.98
N TRP A 135 9.26 -17.11 -17.34
CA TRP A 135 8.38 -16.58 -16.29
C TRP A 135 9.15 -16.39 -14.99
N ILE A 136 9.23 -15.15 -14.53
CA ILE A 136 9.90 -14.76 -13.29
C ILE A 136 8.93 -14.15 -12.29
N THR A 137 9.34 -14.12 -11.02
CA THR A 137 8.59 -13.39 -9.97
C THR A 137 9.05 -11.94 -9.97
N PRO A 138 8.17 -10.97 -10.20
CA PRO A 138 8.54 -9.55 -10.09
C PRO A 138 8.83 -9.19 -8.63
N ALA A 139 9.84 -8.34 -8.41
CA ALA A 139 10.17 -7.83 -7.08
C ALA A 139 9.06 -6.93 -6.51
N PHE A 140 8.39 -6.17 -7.39
CA PHE A 140 7.31 -5.25 -7.06
C PHE A 140 6.08 -5.48 -7.95
N PRO A 141 4.90 -5.05 -7.46
CA PRO A 141 4.61 -4.54 -6.12
C PRO A 141 4.78 -5.62 -5.04
N LYS A 142 5.13 -5.23 -3.82
CA LYS A 142 4.97 -6.09 -2.64
C LYS A 142 3.47 -6.28 -2.39
N LEU A 143 3.07 -7.48 -1.96
CA LEU A 143 1.68 -7.80 -1.68
C LEU A 143 1.50 -8.05 -0.19
N ILE A 144 0.48 -7.44 0.40
CA ILE A 144 0.06 -7.67 1.79
C ILE A 144 -1.40 -8.08 1.77
N TYR A 145 -1.70 -9.22 2.38
CA TYR A 145 -3.04 -9.79 2.50
C TYR A 145 -3.48 -9.80 3.96
N VAL A 146 -4.67 -9.24 4.24
CA VAL A 146 -5.23 -9.21 5.59
C VAL A 146 -6.07 -10.45 5.82
N LEU A 147 -5.81 -11.12 6.94
CA LEU A 147 -6.61 -12.23 7.44
C LEU A 147 -7.71 -11.69 8.33
N GLU A 148 -8.94 -11.84 7.88
CA GLU A 148 -10.18 -11.30 8.45
C GLU A 148 -11.14 -12.44 8.81
N GLU A 149 -12.15 -12.19 9.63
CA GLU A 149 -13.14 -13.23 9.99
C GLU A 149 -13.84 -13.82 8.75
N ASP A 150 -14.04 -13.00 7.70
CA ASP A 150 -14.71 -13.38 6.45
C ASP A 150 -13.85 -14.27 5.53
N ASN A 151 -12.56 -14.46 5.84
CA ASN A 151 -11.66 -15.18 4.94
C ASN A 151 -10.74 -16.20 5.62
N ILE A 152 -10.78 -16.36 6.96
CA ILE A 152 -9.86 -17.26 7.68
C ILE A 152 -10.39 -18.65 7.96
N ARG A 153 -11.68 -18.91 7.79
CA ARG A 153 -12.32 -20.19 8.04
C ARG A 153 -12.84 -20.81 6.75
N GLU A 154 -12.89 -22.13 6.68
CA GLU A 154 -13.34 -22.87 5.49
C GLU A 154 -14.79 -22.56 5.09
N ASP A 155 -15.63 -22.23 6.07
CA ASP A 155 -17.03 -21.84 5.87
C ASP A 155 -17.22 -20.34 5.59
N SER A 156 -16.15 -19.54 5.63
CA SER A 156 -16.25 -18.12 5.40
C SER A 156 -16.37 -17.76 3.91
N LYS A 157 -17.05 -16.67 3.64
CA LYS A 157 -17.44 -16.24 2.28
C LYS A 157 -16.26 -16.11 1.32
N TYR A 158 -15.13 -15.63 1.83
CA TYR A 158 -13.93 -15.36 1.02
C TYR A 158 -12.76 -16.32 1.31
N TRP A 159 -13.05 -17.50 1.86
CA TRP A 159 -12.04 -18.53 2.11
C TRP A 159 -11.22 -18.89 0.86
N ASN A 160 -11.86 -18.91 -0.30
CA ASN A 160 -11.21 -19.15 -1.59
C ASN A 160 -10.08 -18.17 -1.89
N LEU A 161 -10.19 -16.91 -1.45
CA LEU A 161 -9.11 -15.92 -1.61
C LEU A 161 -7.91 -16.26 -0.74
N THR A 162 -8.13 -16.72 0.49
CA THR A 162 -7.05 -17.14 1.39
C THR A 162 -6.36 -18.41 0.87
N GLN A 163 -7.11 -19.36 0.34
CA GLN A 163 -6.53 -20.52 -0.35
C GLN A 163 -5.65 -20.08 -1.55
N LEU A 164 -6.14 -19.13 -2.34
CA LEU A 164 -5.41 -18.60 -3.47
C LEU A 164 -4.16 -17.83 -3.04
N ALA A 165 -4.25 -17.05 -1.96
CA ALA A 165 -3.12 -16.35 -1.36
C ALA A 165 -2.05 -17.35 -0.86
N ALA A 166 -2.46 -18.41 -0.16
CA ALA A 166 -1.57 -19.49 0.28
C ALA A 166 -0.86 -20.17 -0.91
N LYS A 167 -1.60 -20.47 -1.98
CA LYS A 167 -1.04 -21.02 -3.23
C LYS A 167 -0.03 -20.05 -3.87
N CYS A 168 -0.33 -18.74 -3.82
CA CYS A 168 0.58 -17.71 -4.29
C CYS A 168 1.86 -17.69 -3.45
N THR A 169 1.74 -17.75 -2.13
CA THR A 169 2.89 -17.78 -1.22
C THR A 169 3.76 -19.01 -1.46
N ALA A 170 3.17 -20.19 -1.60
CA ALA A 170 3.90 -21.41 -1.88
C ALA A 170 4.73 -21.34 -3.18
N LYS A 171 4.24 -20.61 -4.19
CA LYS A 171 4.91 -20.49 -5.48
C LYS A 171 5.83 -19.27 -5.61
N ARG A 172 5.52 -18.16 -4.92
CA ARG A 172 6.14 -16.85 -5.14
C ARG A 172 6.65 -16.16 -3.87
N MET A 173 6.48 -16.78 -2.70
CA MET A 173 6.87 -16.25 -1.40
C MET A 173 6.19 -14.89 -1.05
N VAL A 174 5.05 -14.62 -1.65
CA VAL A 174 4.16 -13.47 -1.39
C VAL A 174 2.70 -13.91 -1.57
N PRO A 175 1.74 -13.27 -0.93
CA PRO A 175 1.79 -12.05 -0.10
C PRO A 175 2.37 -12.29 1.30
N ASP A 176 2.72 -11.18 1.97
CA ASP A 176 2.85 -11.13 3.42
C ASP A 176 1.46 -11.05 4.06
N TYR A 177 1.31 -11.58 5.28
CA TYR A 177 0.02 -11.66 5.96
C TYR A 177 -0.04 -10.73 7.18
N ILE A 178 -1.20 -10.08 7.36
CA ILE A 178 -1.53 -9.32 8.57
C ILE A 178 -2.78 -9.93 9.17
N SER A 179 -2.75 -10.30 10.45
CA SER A 179 -3.96 -10.64 11.19
C SER A 179 -4.68 -9.37 11.61
N GLU A 180 -5.89 -9.18 11.11
CA GLU A 180 -6.74 -8.05 11.47
C GLU A 180 -6.92 -7.94 12.98
N LYS A 181 -7.37 -9.02 13.63
CA LYS A 181 -7.59 -9.11 15.07
C LYS A 181 -6.38 -8.68 15.88
N ILE A 182 -5.19 -9.17 15.52
CA ILE A 182 -3.96 -8.84 16.24
C ILE A 182 -3.55 -7.40 15.97
N MET A 183 -3.68 -6.96 14.73
CA MET A 183 -3.35 -5.58 14.38
C MET A 183 -4.27 -4.58 15.06
N LYS A 184 -5.60 -4.81 15.06
CA LYS A 184 -6.55 -3.98 15.79
C LYS A 184 -6.14 -3.88 17.26
N LYS A 185 -5.94 -5.00 17.93
CA LYS A 185 -5.52 -5.05 19.34
C LYS A 185 -4.20 -4.29 19.63
N LEU A 186 -3.19 -4.45 18.80
CA LEU A 186 -1.84 -3.90 19.07
C LEU A 186 -1.65 -2.46 18.59
N LYS A 187 -2.35 -2.05 17.52
CA LYS A 187 -2.06 -0.82 16.79
C LYS A 187 -3.24 0.16 16.70
N VAL A 188 -4.48 -0.32 16.85
CA VAL A 188 -5.68 0.48 16.59
C VAL A 188 -6.47 0.75 17.88
N ASP A 189 -6.76 -0.24 18.68
CA ASP A 189 -7.66 -0.13 19.86
C ASP A 189 -7.29 0.99 20.82
N LYS A 190 -6.00 1.26 21.01
CA LYS A 190 -5.51 2.35 21.86
C LYS A 190 -5.84 3.76 21.33
N PHE A 191 -6.25 3.88 20.08
CA PHE A 191 -6.68 5.14 19.44
C PHE A 191 -8.21 5.23 19.29
N GLY A 192 -8.96 4.22 19.77
CA GLY A 192 -10.39 4.11 19.60
C GLY A 192 -10.78 3.34 18.35
N GLU A 193 -11.66 3.89 17.54
CA GLU A 193 -12.13 3.25 16.31
C GLU A 193 -11.09 3.31 15.19
N GLY A 194 -11.04 2.28 14.37
CA GLY A 194 -10.21 2.25 13.18
C GLY A 194 -10.13 0.88 12.51
N HIS A 195 -9.52 0.86 11.34
CA HIS A 195 -9.30 -0.32 10.53
C HIS A 195 -7.83 -0.69 10.49
N CYS A 196 -7.53 -1.89 10.00
CA CYS A 196 -6.18 -2.24 9.64
C CYS A 196 -5.64 -1.24 8.62
N PHE A 197 -4.34 -1.00 8.68
CA PHE A 197 -3.65 -0.11 7.76
C PHE A 197 -2.35 -0.76 7.26
N PRO A 198 -1.89 -0.41 6.05
CA PRO A 198 -0.72 -1.05 5.47
C PRO A 198 0.56 -0.69 6.22
N CYS A 199 1.48 -1.65 6.31
CA CYS A 199 2.86 -1.35 6.57
C CYS A 199 3.55 -0.84 5.29
N MET A 200 4.71 -0.25 5.45
CA MET A 200 5.61 0.01 4.32
C MET A 200 6.21 -1.31 3.80
N GLY A 201 6.76 -1.31 2.60
CA GLY A 201 7.36 -2.50 1.98
C GLY A 201 8.46 -3.17 2.79
N CYS A 202 9.11 -2.44 3.70
CA CYS A 202 10.06 -2.94 4.71
C CYS A 202 9.38 -3.47 5.98
N ARG A 203 8.05 -3.59 6.00
CA ARG A 203 7.20 -4.03 7.13
C ARG A 203 7.20 -3.10 8.34
N SER A 204 7.66 -1.87 8.18
CA SER A 204 7.53 -0.83 9.20
C SER A 204 6.13 -0.23 9.18
N PHE A 205 5.50 -0.12 10.36
CA PHE A 205 4.21 0.53 10.51
C PHE A 205 4.41 1.97 10.97
N LEU A 206 3.90 2.93 10.21
CA LEU A 206 3.84 4.30 10.65
C LEU A 206 2.81 4.43 11.78
N THR A 207 3.20 5.02 12.89
CA THR A 207 2.29 5.21 14.04
C THR A 207 1.09 6.06 13.64
N PRO A 208 -0.14 5.64 13.94
CA PRO A 208 -1.32 6.48 13.78
C PRO A 208 -1.18 7.76 14.60
N TYR A 209 -1.75 8.83 14.08
CA TYR A 209 -1.72 10.14 14.68
C TYR A 209 -3.14 10.65 14.83
N ASN A 210 -3.45 11.20 16.00
CA ASN A 210 -4.74 11.87 16.21
C ASN A 210 -4.68 13.27 15.60
N ASP A 211 -5.50 13.49 14.58
CA ASP A 211 -5.52 14.72 13.80
C ASP A 211 -6.34 15.80 14.51
N PRO A 212 -5.72 16.87 15.05
CA PRO A 212 -6.45 17.94 15.74
C PRO A 212 -7.40 18.70 14.81
N GLU A 213 -7.16 18.69 13.49
CA GLU A 213 -8.03 19.34 12.51
C GLU A 213 -9.25 18.48 12.15
N ASN A 214 -9.31 17.21 12.64
CA ASN A 214 -10.39 16.27 12.39
C ASN A 214 -10.85 15.60 13.70
N ASP A 215 -11.30 16.40 14.66
CA ASP A 215 -11.85 15.95 15.95
C ASP A 215 -10.96 14.98 16.72
N ASN A 216 -9.65 15.11 16.60
CA ASN A 216 -8.66 14.17 17.15
C ASN A 216 -8.85 12.70 16.70
N LYS A 217 -9.50 12.47 15.57
CA LYS A 217 -9.64 11.12 15.02
C LYS A 217 -8.30 10.58 14.53
N PRO A 218 -8.06 9.27 14.67
CA PRO A 218 -6.81 8.69 14.24
C PRO A 218 -6.69 8.70 12.72
N LYS A 219 -5.54 9.18 12.23
CA LYS A 219 -5.22 9.25 10.81
C LYS A 219 -4.35 8.04 10.41
N TYR A 220 -4.88 7.22 9.54
CA TYR A 220 -4.21 5.99 9.06
C TYR A 220 -3.61 6.15 7.66
N TYR A 221 -4.01 7.15 6.89
CA TYR A 221 -3.53 7.48 5.54
C TYR A 221 -2.84 8.84 5.49
N GLY A 222 -2.09 9.09 4.43
CA GLY A 222 -1.41 10.36 4.22
C GLY A 222 -0.31 10.63 5.24
N ARG A 223 0.34 9.57 5.75
CA ARG A 223 1.50 9.64 6.63
C ARG A 223 2.76 9.29 5.85
N PHE A 224 3.89 9.82 6.26
CA PHE A 224 5.14 9.59 5.58
C PHE A 224 6.31 9.45 6.57
N ASN A 225 7.36 8.81 6.11
CA ASN A 225 8.61 8.68 6.85
C ASN A 225 9.49 9.90 6.58
N GLN A 226 9.91 10.60 7.63
CA GLN A 226 10.76 11.80 7.52
C GLN A 226 12.23 11.46 7.24
N GLY A 227 12.65 10.23 7.49
CA GLY A 227 14.01 9.79 7.23
C GLY A 227 14.40 8.54 8.00
N VAL A 228 15.53 7.96 7.59
CA VAL A 228 16.11 6.77 8.19
C VAL A 228 17.59 7.03 8.46
N VAL A 229 18.08 6.61 9.64
CA VAL A 229 19.50 6.57 9.97
C VAL A 229 19.80 5.16 10.46
N THR A 230 20.78 4.52 9.85
CA THR A 230 21.15 3.14 10.17
C THR A 230 22.24 3.11 11.23
N LEU A 231 22.03 2.32 12.28
CA LEU A 231 23.04 1.97 13.27
C LEU A 231 23.68 0.64 12.90
N ASN A 232 25.01 0.61 12.74
CA ASN A 232 25.75 -0.61 12.49
C ASN A 232 26.14 -1.28 13.83
N LEU A 233 25.35 -2.26 14.25
CA LEU A 233 25.60 -3.01 15.50
C LEU A 233 26.85 -3.88 15.42
N VAL A 234 27.26 -4.32 14.23
CA VAL A 234 28.49 -5.07 14.05
C VAL A 234 29.70 -4.19 14.36
N ASP A 235 29.70 -2.94 13.89
CA ASP A 235 30.74 -1.96 14.22
C ASP A 235 30.81 -1.70 15.74
N VAL A 236 29.67 -1.55 16.40
CA VAL A 236 29.60 -1.39 17.87
C VAL A 236 30.22 -2.60 18.56
N ALA A 237 29.85 -3.81 18.16
CA ALA A 237 30.36 -5.05 18.77
C ALA A 237 31.86 -5.23 18.53
N CYS A 238 32.35 -5.02 17.31
CA CYS A 238 33.76 -5.14 16.98
C CYS A 238 34.61 -4.08 17.71
N SER A 239 34.10 -2.85 17.81
CA SER A 239 34.79 -1.74 18.51
C SER A 239 34.85 -1.93 20.03
N SER A 240 33.89 -2.63 20.62
CA SER A 240 33.85 -2.94 22.03
C SER A 240 34.80 -4.11 22.41
N GLY A 241 35.09 -4.99 21.45
CA GLY A 241 35.79 -6.24 21.67
C GLY A 241 34.98 -7.21 22.54
N LYS A 242 35.50 -7.67 23.66
CA LYS A 242 34.79 -8.55 24.61
C LYS A 242 34.23 -7.80 25.83
N ASP A 243 34.36 -6.48 25.84
CA ASP A 243 33.96 -5.62 26.96
C ASP A 243 32.53 -5.17 26.79
N MET A 244 31.63 -5.66 27.66
CA MET A 244 30.20 -5.34 27.60
C MET A 244 29.90 -3.91 28.05
N ASP A 245 30.64 -3.37 29.03
CA ASP A 245 30.42 -1.98 29.46
C ASP A 245 30.79 -1.00 28.35
N LYS A 246 31.91 -1.28 27.69
CA LYS A 246 32.33 -0.53 26.49
C LYS A 246 31.33 -0.67 25.35
N PHE A 247 30.72 -1.85 25.16
CA PHE A 247 29.68 -2.06 24.17
C PHE A 247 28.48 -1.11 24.40
N TRP A 248 27.97 -1.10 25.62
CA TRP A 248 26.80 -0.25 25.94
C TRP A 248 27.13 1.24 25.81
N LYS A 249 28.32 1.64 26.24
CA LYS A 249 28.78 3.03 26.08
C LYS A 249 28.84 3.46 24.62
N ILE A 250 29.45 2.66 23.74
CA ILE A 250 29.53 2.93 22.29
C ILE A 250 28.14 2.93 21.69
N LEU A 251 27.26 2.00 22.08
CA LEU A 251 25.88 1.94 21.59
C LEU A 251 25.12 3.24 21.92
N ASP A 252 25.19 3.72 23.16
CA ASP A 252 24.51 4.94 23.57
C ASP A 252 25.05 6.17 22.84
N GLU A 253 26.36 6.29 22.65
CA GLU A 253 26.95 7.36 21.84
C GLU A 253 26.46 7.34 20.39
N ARG A 254 26.39 6.17 19.76
CA ARG A 254 25.90 6.01 18.39
C ARG A 254 24.39 6.27 18.28
N LEU A 255 23.59 5.86 19.26
CA LEU A 255 22.16 6.17 19.31
C LEU A 255 21.90 7.67 19.41
N GLU A 256 22.66 8.41 20.22
CA GLU A 256 22.54 9.85 20.31
C GLU A 256 22.93 10.54 18.99
N LEU A 257 23.97 10.05 18.29
CA LEU A 257 24.32 10.53 16.95
C LEU A 257 23.20 10.28 15.93
N CYS A 258 22.59 9.08 15.93
CA CYS A 258 21.46 8.75 15.08
C CYS A 258 20.28 9.67 15.35
N LYS A 259 19.95 9.91 16.62
CA LYS A 259 18.89 10.84 17.02
C LYS A 259 19.16 12.26 16.51
N ARG A 260 20.39 12.77 16.71
CA ARG A 260 20.78 14.10 16.20
C ARG A 260 20.64 14.21 14.68
N ALA A 261 21.09 13.19 13.95
CA ALA A 261 20.97 13.17 12.49
C ALA A 261 19.50 13.17 12.03
N LEU A 262 18.60 12.45 12.72
CA LEU A 262 17.17 12.48 12.44
C LEU A 262 16.55 13.84 12.77
N MET A 263 16.94 14.46 13.87
CA MET A 263 16.48 15.81 14.22
C MET A 263 16.94 16.86 13.21
N CYS A 264 18.16 16.74 12.67
CA CYS A 264 18.61 17.61 11.56
C CYS A 264 17.70 17.51 10.35
N ARG A 265 17.27 16.27 9.96
CA ARG A 265 16.31 16.07 8.87
C ARG A 265 14.96 16.68 9.18
N HIS A 266 14.45 16.45 10.39
CA HIS A 266 13.18 17.02 10.83
C HIS A 266 13.20 18.56 10.75
N TYR A 267 14.23 19.20 11.28
CA TYR A 267 14.38 20.65 11.23
C TYR A 267 14.52 21.17 9.80
N ARG A 268 15.14 20.40 8.91
CA ARG A 268 15.27 20.76 7.49
C ARG A 268 13.94 20.76 6.75
N LEU A 269 12.99 19.92 7.17
CA LEU A 269 11.65 19.86 6.60
C LEU A 269 10.75 21.02 7.07
N LYS A 270 11.02 21.58 8.25
CA LYS A 270 10.24 22.73 8.75
C LYS A 270 10.34 23.91 7.82
N GLY A 271 9.22 24.60 7.65
CA GLY A 271 9.09 25.74 6.76
C GLY A 271 9.07 25.39 5.27
N THR A 272 9.12 24.10 4.91
CA THR A 272 9.03 23.70 3.50
C THR A 272 7.63 24.02 2.95
N PRO A 273 7.52 24.82 1.86
CA PRO A 273 6.24 25.12 1.27
C PRO A 273 5.67 23.93 0.49
N SER A 274 4.36 23.84 0.44
CA SER A 274 3.64 22.77 -0.29
C SER A 274 3.95 22.73 -1.79
N ASP A 275 4.43 23.84 -2.35
CA ASP A 275 4.81 23.97 -3.77
C ASP A 275 6.04 23.14 -4.16
N VAL A 276 6.85 22.70 -3.21
CA VAL A 276 8.07 21.91 -3.48
C VAL A 276 7.71 20.54 -4.10
N ALA A 277 6.60 19.95 -3.66
CA ALA A 277 6.09 18.68 -4.22
C ALA A 277 4.56 18.69 -4.21
N PRO A 278 3.91 19.36 -5.16
CA PRO A 278 2.45 19.52 -5.19
C PRO A 278 1.69 18.19 -5.18
N ILE A 279 2.20 17.16 -5.85
CA ILE A 279 1.58 15.83 -5.86
C ILE A 279 1.45 15.25 -4.45
N LEU A 280 2.41 15.48 -3.57
CA LEU A 280 2.40 15.00 -2.20
C LEU A 280 1.51 15.87 -1.31
N TRP A 281 1.68 17.19 -1.39
CA TRP A 281 1.19 18.11 -0.37
C TRP A 281 -0.10 18.84 -0.74
N GLN A 282 -0.37 19.05 -2.04
CA GLN A 282 -1.56 19.80 -2.51
C GLN A 282 -2.59 18.87 -3.18
N ASN A 283 -2.17 17.85 -3.92
CA ASN A 283 -3.04 17.06 -4.78
C ASN A 283 -3.57 15.78 -4.12
N GLY A 284 -3.29 15.57 -2.84
CA GLY A 284 -3.96 14.56 -2.03
C GLY A 284 -3.23 13.24 -1.84
N ALA A 285 -1.99 13.07 -2.34
CA ALA A 285 -1.23 11.86 -2.05
C ALA A 285 -0.95 11.71 -0.55
N LEU A 286 -0.57 12.79 0.13
CA LEU A 286 -0.37 12.84 1.58
C LEU A 286 -1.28 13.87 2.26
N ALA A 287 -1.52 15.02 1.61
CA ALA A 287 -2.32 16.11 2.14
C ALA A 287 -2.97 16.93 1.01
N ARG A 288 -3.84 17.87 1.40
CA ARG A 288 -4.51 18.85 0.52
C ARG A 288 -4.26 20.26 1.05
N LEU A 289 -2.98 20.64 1.16
CA LEU A 289 -2.58 21.98 1.58
C LEU A 289 -2.85 22.99 0.47
N LYS A 290 -3.06 24.24 0.87
CA LYS A 290 -3.13 25.34 -0.09
C LYS A 290 -1.73 25.65 -0.64
N LYS A 291 -1.68 26.28 -1.81
CA LYS A 291 -0.44 26.74 -2.42
C LYS A 291 0.28 27.70 -1.46
N GLY A 292 1.58 27.49 -1.25
CA GLY A 292 2.42 28.29 -0.36
C GLY A 292 2.28 27.98 1.13
N GLU A 293 1.32 27.14 1.53
CA GLU A 293 1.19 26.68 2.91
C GLU A 293 2.36 25.73 3.27
N THR A 294 2.91 25.87 4.49
CA THR A 294 4.00 25.00 4.92
C THR A 294 3.53 23.62 5.36
N ILE A 295 4.42 22.62 5.22
CA ILE A 295 4.11 21.23 5.64
C ILE A 295 4.24 21.01 7.15
N ASP A 296 4.49 22.03 7.94
CA ASP A 296 4.81 21.92 9.37
C ASP A 296 3.76 21.17 10.16
N LYS A 297 2.48 21.37 9.86
CA LYS A 297 1.38 20.64 10.49
C LYS A 297 1.31 19.17 10.14
N LEU A 298 2.06 18.72 9.14
CA LEU A 298 2.16 17.31 8.73
C LEU A 298 3.39 16.61 9.31
N LEU A 299 4.28 17.37 9.95
CA LEU A 299 5.48 16.82 10.61
C LEU A 299 5.10 16.26 11.99
N TYR A 300 4.20 15.26 11.98
CA TYR A 300 3.74 14.62 13.19
C TYR A 300 4.87 13.81 13.82
N GLY A 301 4.84 13.74 15.08
CA GLY A 301 5.74 13.00 15.91
C GLY A 301 5.97 13.84 17.15
N ASP A 302 5.30 13.46 18.23
CA ASP A 302 5.67 13.95 19.54
C ASP A 302 7.18 13.79 19.70
N ARG A 303 7.82 14.72 20.37
CA ARG A 303 9.24 14.62 20.74
C ARG A 303 9.60 13.30 21.42
N LYS A 304 8.60 12.56 21.94
CA LYS A 304 8.73 11.20 22.46
C LYS A 304 8.51 10.11 21.39
N SER A 305 7.79 10.36 20.32
CA SER A 305 7.52 9.42 19.22
C SER A 305 8.45 9.61 18.02
N THR A 306 9.34 10.57 18.04
CA THR A 306 10.57 10.58 17.25
C THR A 306 11.49 9.40 17.59
N ARG A 307 11.05 8.50 18.43
CA ARG A 307 11.49 7.12 18.40
C ARG A 307 11.10 6.57 17.03
N LEU A 308 11.90 7.07 16.06
CA LEU A 308 12.41 6.29 14.98
C LEU A 308 11.38 5.31 14.42
N ASN A 309 10.63 5.75 13.46
CA ASN A 309 10.30 4.85 12.38
C ASN A 309 11.62 4.44 11.66
N SER A 310 12.56 3.92 12.42
CA SER A 310 13.67 3.18 11.85
C SER A 310 13.06 1.89 11.32
N SER A 311 13.13 1.70 10.03
CA SER A 311 12.69 0.50 9.36
C SER A 311 13.49 -0.76 9.76
N HIS A 312 14.43 -0.64 10.67
CA HIS A 312 15.29 -1.70 11.15
C HIS A 312 15.48 -1.60 12.65
N GLY A 313 14.79 -2.48 13.37
CA GLY A 313 15.07 -2.80 14.75
C GLY A 313 14.16 -2.06 15.72
N LYS A 314 13.10 -2.76 16.15
CA LYS A 314 12.65 -2.62 17.51
C LYS A 314 13.78 -3.10 18.41
N LEU A 315 14.41 -2.19 19.12
CA LEU A 315 14.89 -2.50 20.44
C LEU A 315 13.67 -2.33 21.36
N SER A 316 13.06 -3.46 21.73
CA SER A 316 12.09 -3.55 22.82
C SER A 316 12.83 -3.39 24.13
#